data_3138e377699f9d1a6fbe701925319625
#
_entry.id   3138e377699f9d1a6fbe701925319625
#
_cell.length_a   1.000
_cell.length_b   1.000
_cell.length_c   1.000
_cell.angle_alpha   90.00
_cell.angle_beta   90.00
_cell.angle_gamma   90.00
#
_symmetry.space_group_name_H-M   'P 1'
#
loop_
_entity.id
_entity.type
_entity.pdbx_description
1 polymer ?
#
loop_
_entity_poly.entity_id
_entity_poly.type
_entity_poly.pdbx_seq_one_letter_code
_entity_poly.pdbx_strand_id
1 'polypeptide(L)'
;MASVFTKIIEGELPARFVYRDEKCVAFLSIEPLRYGHTLVVPIEEVDKWTDLDPQTWAHLNEVALEIGGAIKTAFDTPRTGYIIAGFDVPHTHIPVSYTHLTLPTTPYV
;
A
#
# COMPACT_ATOMS: atom_id res chain seq x y z
N MET A 1 2.12 13.28 17.21
CA MET A 1 2.90 13.61 16.02
C MET A 1 2.38 12.87 14.81
N ALA A 2 2.25 13.60 13.70
CA ALA A 2 1.75 12.99 12.48
C ALA A 2 2.79 12.06 11.87
N SER A 3 2.35 10.92 11.37
CA SER A 3 3.22 10.01 10.64
C SER A 3 3.60 10.61 9.29
N VAL A 4 4.61 10.04 8.64
CA VAL A 4 4.99 10.47 7.31
C VAL A 4 3.83 10.30 6.34
N PHE A 5 3.00 9.28 6.53
CA PHE A 5 1.85 9.04 5.65
C PHE A 5 0.77 10.09 5.86
N THR A 6 0.53 10.52 7.10
CA THR A 6 -0.41 11.60 7.37
C THR A 6 0.05 12.89 6.69
N LYS A 7 1.35 13.16 6.73
CA LYS A 7 1.90 14.34 6.06
C LYS A 7 1.71 14.27 4.55
N ILE A 8 1.83 13.08 3.97
CA ILE A 8 1.57 12.88 2.55
C ILE A 8 0.10 13.13 2.25
N ILE A 9 -0.80 12.57 3.07
CA ILE A 9 -2.24 12.73 2.88
C ILE A 9 -2.65 14.19 2.95
N GLU A 10 -2.04 14.94 3.85
CA GLU A 10 -2.36 16.35 4.04
C GLU A 10 -1.64 17.29 3.05
N GLY A 11 -0.80 16.75 2.20
CA GLY A 11 -0.12 17.53 1.18
C GLY A 11 1.17 18.18 1.63
N GLU A 12 1.65 17.88 2.83
CA GLU A 12 2.91 18.45 3.31
C GLU A 12 4.12 17.81 2.66
N LEU A 13 3.98 16.56 2.21
CA LEU A 13 5.03 15.85 1.49
C LEU A 13 4.48 15.38 0.15
N PRO A 14 5.30 15.39 -0.90
CA PRO A 14 4.82 14.99 -2.23
C PRO A 14 4.60 13.48 -2.32
N ALA A 15 3.63 13.09 -3.13
CA ALA A 15 3.40 11.69 -3.46
C ALA A 15 2.61 11.62 -4.76
N ARG A 16 2.69 10.48 -5.41
CA ARG A 16 1.92 10.21 -6.62
C ARG A 16 0.75 9.34 -6.24
N PHE A 17 -0.41 9.96 -6.08
CA PHE A 17 -1.61 9.24 -5.72
C PHE A 17 -2.18 8.52 -6.94
N VAL A 18 -2.56 7.27 -6.72
CA VAL A 18 -3.25 6.49 -7.75
C VAL A 18 -4.69 6.22 -7.37
N TYR A 19 -5.04 6.44 -6.11
CA TYR A 19 -6.40 6.26 -5.62
C TYR A 19 -6.60 7.11 -4.37
N ARG A 20 -7.80 7.64 -4.20
CA ARG A 20 -8.14 8.42 -3.01
C ARG A 20 -9.63 8.40 -2.78
N ASP A 21 -10.05 8.12 -1.57
CA ASP A 21 -11.45 8.25 -1.18
C ASP A 21 -11.52 8.77 0.26
N GLU A 22 -12.72 8.72 0.85
CA GLU A 22 -12.95 9.26 2.18
C GLU A 22 -12.22 8.49 3.28
N LYS A 23 -11.88 7.25 3.04
CA LYS A 23 -11.35 6.36 4.06
C LYS A 23 -9.89 6.03 3.89
N CYS A 24 -9.40 6.05 2.66
CA CYS A 24 -8.02 5.66 2.40
C CYS A 24 -7.47 6.32 1.16
N VAL A 25 -6.16 6.20 1.01
CA VAL A 25 -5.46 6.65 -0.19
C VAL A 25 -4.54 5.52 -0.64
N ALA A 26 -4.14 5.56 -1.90
CA ALA A 26 -3.09 4.69 -2.39
C ALA A 26 -2.12 5.54 -3.19
N PHE A 27 -0.84 5.38 -2.95
CA PHE A 27 0.19 6.15 -3.64
C PHE A 27 1.42 5.30 -3.88
N LEU A 28 2.19 5.70 -4.88
CA LEU A 28 3.40 4.97 -5.24
C LEU A 28 4.46 5.16 -4.16
N SER A 29 5.14 4.08 -3.82
CA SER A 29 6.20 4.12 -2.84
C SER A 29 7.38 4.94 -3.36
N ILE A 30 8.00 5.71 -2.47
CA ILE A 30 9.19 6.48 -2.81
C ILE A 30 10.43 5.59 -2.89
N GLU A 31 10.36 4.39 -2.32
CA GLU A 31 11.44 3.42 -2.39
C GLU A 31 10.88 2.11 -2.92
N PRO A 32 10.45 2.09 -4.19
CA PRO A 32 9.78 0.93 -4.72
C PRO A 32 10.74 -0.22 -4.97
N LEU A 33 10.30 -1.42 -4.60
CA LEU A 33 11.00 -2.65 -4.94
C LEU A 33 10.82 -2.94 -6.43
N ARG A 34 9.70 -2.50 -6.98
CA ARG A 34 9.36 -2.65 -8.39
C ARG A 34 8.56 -1.42 -8.80
N TYR A 35 8.52 -1.13 -10.10
CA TYR A 35 7.61 -0.12 -10.60
C TYR A 35 6.19 -0.53 -10.22
N GLY A 36 5.42 0.43 -9.83
CA GLY A 36 4.05 0.17 -9.41
C GLY A 36 3.88 -0.28 -7.97
N HIS A 37 4.97 -0.35 -7.20
CA HIS A 37 4.89 -0.64 -5.77
C HIS A 37 4.04 0.44 -5.10
N THR A 38 2.87 0.07 -4.64
CA THR A 38 1.85 1.01 -4.17
C THR A 38 1.53 0.74 -2.71
N LEU A 39 1.39 1.80 -1.94
CA LEU A 39 1.01 1.69 -0.54
C LEU A 39 -0.46 2.07 -0.39
N VAL A 40 -1.26 1.20 0.20
CA VAL A 40 -2.65 1.48 0.53
C VAL A 40 -2.69 1.85 2.00
N VAL A 41 -3.16 3.06 2.30
CA VAL A 41 -3.04 3.64 3.63
C VAL A 41 -4.38 4.24 4.06
N PRO A 42 -4.86 3.93 5.27
CA PRO A 42 -6.06 4.58 5.77
C PRO A 42 -5.76 6.05 6.10
N ILE A 43 -6.75 6.90 5.92
CA ILE A 43 -6.60 8.31 6.27
C ILE A 43 -6.42 8.46 7.77
N GLU A 44 -7.15 7.66 8.54
CA GLU A 44 -7.01 7.66 9.99
C GLU A 44 -5.65 7.07 10.38
N GLU A 45 -4.91 7.77 11.20
CA GLU A 45 -3.58 7.32 11.62
C GLU A 45 -3.73 6.32 12.77
N VAL A 46 -3.66 5.04 12.42
CA VAL A 46 -3.73 3.95 13.39
C VAL A 46 -2.46 3.14 13.24
N ASP A 47 -1.69 3.08 14.31
CA ASP A 47 -0.38 2.44 14.31
C ASP A 47 -0.45 0.96 14.01
N LYS A 48 -1.33 0.24 14.72
CA LYS A 48 -1.40 -1.21 14.61
C LYS A 48 -2.64 -1.62 13.84
N TRP A 49 -2.45 -2.45 12.82
CA TRP A 49 -3.57 -2.90 11.99
C TRP A 49 -4.64 -3.61 12.82
N THR A 50 -4.25 -4.23 13.93
CA THR A 50 -5.20 -4.92 14.81
C THR A 50 -6.13 -3.98 15.55
N ASP A 51 -5.81 -2.68 15.56
CA ASP A 51 -6.64 -1.66 16.20
C ASP A 51 -7.54 -0.94 15.22
N LEU A 52 -7.47 -1.30 13.94
CA LEU A 52 -8.32 -0.70 12.93
C LEU A 52 -9.77 -1.19 13.09
N ASP A 53 -10.71 -0.29 12.79
CA ASP A 53 -12.10 -0.65 12.68
C ASP A 53 -12.27 -1.71 11.59
N PRO A 54 -13.05 -2.78 11.85
CA PRO A 54 -13.22 -3.85 10.84
C PRO A 54 -13.72 -3.37 9.49
N GLN A 55 -14.56 -2.36 9.47
CA GLN A 55 -15.06 -1.82 8.18
C GLN A 55 -13.95 -1.14 7.41
N THR A 56 -13.10 -0.39 8.09
CA THR A 56 -11.94 0.25 7.47
C THR A 56 -10.97 -0.81 6.95
N TRP A 57 -10.71 -1.84 7.75
CA TRP A 57 -9.86 -2.93 7.33
C TRP A 57 -10.37 -3.61 6.07
N ALA A 58 -11.68 -3.91 6.03
CA ALA A 58 -12.28 -4.52 4.85
C ALA A 58 -12.15 -3.62 3.63
N HIS A 59 -12.36 -2.30 3.82
CA HIS A 59 -12.25 -1.35 2.73
C HIS A 59 -10.83 -1.27 2.17
N LEU A 60 -9.83 -1.27 3.04
CA LEU A 60 -8.43 -1.28 2.61
C LEU A 60 -8.13 -2.50 1.74
N ASN A 61 -8.68 -3.64 2.13
CA ASN A 61 -8.47 -4.87 1.36
C ASN A 61 -9.18 -4.84 0.02
N GLU A 62 -10.34 -4.22 -0.08
CA GLU A 62 -11.01 -4.03 -1.36
C GLU A 62 -10.18 -3.16 -2.30
N VAL A 63 -9.64 -2.08 -1.77
CA VAL A 63 -8.79 -1.18 -2.56
C VAL A 63 -7.51 -1.90 -2.96
N ALA A 64 -6.92 -2.68 -2.06
CA ALA A 64 -5.72 -3.46 -2.37
C ALA A 64 -5.99 -4.46 -3.50
N LEU A 65 -7.17 -5.06 -3.52
CA LEU A 65 -7.55 -5.97 -4.59
C LEU A 65 -7.59 -5.25 -5.94
N GLU A 66 -8.20 -4.08 -5.99
CA GLU A 66 -8.26 -3.29 -7.22
C GLU A 66 -6.87 -2.84 -7.67
N ILE A 67 -6.06 -2.38 -6.73
CA ILE A 67 -4.69 -1.95 -7.04
C ILE A 67 -3.87 -3.13 -7.54
N GLY A 68 -3.98 -4.29 -6.90
CA GLY A 68 -3.26 -5.48 -7.33
C GLY A 68 -3.64 -5.89 -8.74
N GLY A 69 -4.93 -5.83 -9.08
CA GLY A 69 -5.38 -6.12 -10.43
C GLY A 69 -4.85 -5.13 -11.44
N ALA A 70 -4.83 -3.84 -11.09
CA ALA A 70 -4.32 -2.81 -11.97
C ALA A 70 -2.82 -2.96 -12.23
N ILE A 71 -2.05 -3.30 -11.19
CA ILE A 71 -0.62 -3.55 -11.33
C ILE A 71 -0.37 -4.75 -12.24
N LYS A 72 -1.13 -5.81 -12.04
CA LYS A 72 -1.01 -7.01 -12.85
C LYS A 72 -1.20 -6.71 -14.33
N THR A 73 -2.19 -5.87 -14.64
CA THR A 73 -2.48 -5.48 -16.02
C THR A 73 -1.42 -4.53 -16.57
N ALA A 74 -1.07 -3.50 -15.80
CA ALA A 74 -0.16 -2.45 -16.26
C ALA A 74 1.25 -2.95 -16.51
N PHE A 75 1.71 -3.89 -15.73
CA PHE A 75 3.09 -4.38 -15.81
C PHE A 75 3.19 -5.80 -16.37
N ASP A 76 2.05 -6.34 -16.83
CA ASP A 76 1.99 -7.67 -17.44
C ASP A 76 2.68 -8.71 -16.55
N THR A 77 2.36 -8.68 -15.28
CA THR A 77 2.91 -9.64 -14.33
C THR A 77 1.84 -10.68 -14.00
N PRO A 78 2.22 -11.95 -13.83
CA PRO A 78 1.24 -13.00 -13.56
C PRO A 78 0.65 -12.92 -12.16
N ARG A 79 1.34 -12.29 -11.22
CA ARG A 79 0.89 -12.24 -9.84
C ARG A 79 1.27 -10.93 -9.19
N THR A 80 0.40 -10.47 -8.29
CA THR A 80 0.71 -9.41 -7.36
C THR A 80 0.48 -9.93 -5.96
N GLY A 81 1.13 -9.32 -4.99
CA GLY A 81 0.96 -9.70 -3.62
C GLY A 81 0.97 -8.48 -2.73
N TYR A 82 0.62 -8.68 -1.48
CA TYR A 82 0.77 -7.62 -0.48
C TYR A 82 1.15 -8.23 0.86
N ILE A 83 1.65 -7.37 1.72
CA ILE A 83 1.88 -7.72 3.12
C ILE A 83 1.27 -6.64 3.97
N ILE A 84 1.07 -6.95 5.25
CA ILE A 84 0.67 -5.95 6.22
C ILE A 84 1.94 -5.44 6.86
N ALA A 85 2.20 -4.14 6.73
CA ALA A 85 3.38 -3.54 7.30
C ALA A 85 2.99 -2.56 8.40
N GLY A 86 3.70 -2.59 9.49
CA GLY A 86 3.40 -1.75 10.62
C GLY A 86 4.57 -1.59 11.57
N PHE A 87 5.78 -1.83 11.08
CA PHE A 87 6.95 -1.77 11.95
C PHE A 87 7.75 -0.49 11.80
N ASP A 88 7.83 0.03 10.58
CA ASP A 88 8.69 1.18 10.32
C ASP A 88 7.99 2.51 10.52
N VAL A 89 6.72 2.57 10.16
CA VAL A 89 5.92 3.79 10.28
C VAL A 89 4.74 3.49 11.17
N PRO A 90 4.48 4.30 12.22
CA PRO A 90 3.35 4.07 13.12
C PRO A 90 2.02 4.46 12.49
N HIS A 91 1.73 3.88 11.35
CA HIS A 91 0.53 4.13 10.58
C HIS A 91 0.35 2.90 9.69
N THR A 92 -0.70 2.14 9.92
CA THR A 92 -0.96 0.91 9.18
C THR A 92 -0.90 1.18 7.68
N HIS A 93 -0.27 0.29 6.95
CA HIS A 93 -0.21 0.39 5.49
C HIS A 93 -0.06 -1.00 4.89
N ILE A 94 -0.55 -1.13 3.66
CA ILE A 94 -0.51 -2.38 2.93
C ILE A 94 0.29 -2.14 1.65
N PRO A 95 1.56 -2.55 1.61
CA PRO A 95 2.33 -2.50 0.37
C PRO A 95 1.82 -3.55 -0.61
N VAL A 96 1.47 -3.12 -1.82
CA VAL A 96 1.04 -4.00 -2.89
C VAL A 96 2.10 -3.94 -3.98
N SER A 97 2.60 -5.09 -4.40
CA SER A 97 3.68 -5.14 -5.35
C SER A 97 3.66 -6.46 -6.11
N TYR A 98 4.63 -6.64 -7.00
CA TYR A 98 4.79 -7.87 -7.73
C TYR A 98 6.26 -8.25 -7.74
N THR A 99 6.51 -9.52 -8.01
CA THR A 99 7.87 -10.00 -8.21
C THR A 99 7.96 -10.66 -9.56
N HIS A 100 9.12 -10.53 -10.18
CA HIS A 100 9.40 -11.22 -11.41
C HIS A 100 9.75 -12.66 -11.11
N LEU A 101 9.14 -13.56 -11.86
CA LEU A 101 9.39 -14.98 -11.67
C LEU A 101 10.80 -15.38 -12.07
N THR A 102 11.45 -14.53 -12.85
CA THR A 102 12.80 -14.79 -13.32
C THR A 102 13.87 -14.44 -12.31
N LEU A 103 13.53 -13.79 -11.23
CA LEU A 103 14.52 -13.42 -10.24
C LEU A 103 14.93 -14.65 -9.44
N PRO A 104 16.22 -14.98 -9.43
CA PRO A 104 16.72 -16.11 -8.66
C PRO A 104 16.88 -15.73 -7.20
N THR A 105 15.85 -15.17 -6.62
CA THR A 105 15.92 -14.71 -5.25
C THR A 105 15.29 -15.74 -4.35
N THR A 106 15.55 -15.57 -3.06
CA THR A 106 14.81 -16.31 -2.06
C THR A 106 13.32 -16.08 -2.27
N PRO A 107 12.53 -17.13 -2.23
CA PRO A 107 11.10 -16.98 -2.37
C PRO A 107 10.56 -16.12 -1.26
N TYR A 108 9.61 -15.28 -1.60
CA TYR A 108 8.87 -14.54 -0.62
C TYR A 108 7.82 -15.46 -0.02
N VAL A 109 7.74 -15.43 1.24
CA VAL A 109 6.76 -16.22 1.96
C VAL A 109 5.76 -15.31 2.63
#